data_f5ba19c298079e3507a98064ff94e8c8
#
_entry.id   f5ba19c298079e3507a98064ff94e8c8
#
_cell.length_a   1.000
_cell.length_b   1.000
_cell.length_c   1.000
_cell.angle_alpha   90.00
_cell.angle_beta   90.00
_cell.angle_gamma   90.00
#
_symmetry.space_group_name_H-M   'P 1'
#
loop_
_entity.id
_entity.type
_entity.pdbx_description
1 polymer ?
#
loop_
_entity_poly.entity_id
_entity_poly.type
_entity_poly.pdbx_seq_one_letter_code
_entity_poly.pdbx_strand_id
1 'polypeptide(L)'
;MFSETHSDSQRADRILASIRREEARPGRGLLKIFFGMAPGVGKTCAMLEAAIQAADKGVRVIIGVAESHGREDTMRLIGRLPRLPMKKMVYRGVEMEEFDLEEALRVKPQLILVDELAHTNVPGMRHRKRYQDVEDLLAAGIDVYTTLNVQHLESRSDTVHDITAAPVQETVPDSVLAEADCIQLVDITPDQLRTRLREGKVYSAPQASAALDHFFKESNLTALRELALRIVAEKVDHELTEVRTISGDRSIWRSGERLMVAVGPSPFSARLVRWTRRMAYALNAPWIALSVDTGVPLPPE
;
A
#
# COMPACT_ATOMS: atom_id res chain seq x y z
N MET A 1 -28.40 15.29 20.28
CA MET A 1 -28.03 14.23 21.25
C MET A 1 -27.95 12.84 20.58
N PHE A 2 -27.66 12.77 19.25
CA PHE A 2 -27.55 11.52 18.47
C PHE A 2 -26.21 11.35 17.72
N SER A 3 -25.23 12.26 17.92
CA SER A 3 -23.97 12.20 17.13
C SER A 3 -22.80 11.56 17.89
N GLU A 4 -22.84 11.45 19.20
CA GLU A 4 -21.75 10.91 20.02
C GLU A 4 -21.74 9.36 20.08
N THR A 5 -22.90 8.73 20.03
CA THR A 5 -23.01 7.27 20.09
C THR A 5 -22.47 6.56 18.82
N HIS A 6 -22.45 7.21 17.66
CA HIS A 6 -21.89 6.67 16.41
C HIS A 6 -20.35 6.68 16.40
N SER A 7 -19.74 7.68 17.03
CA SER A 7 -18.28 7.81 17.14
C SER A 7 -17.70 6.74 18.08
N ASP A 8 -18.38 6.46 19.20
CA ASP A 8 -17.92 5.48 20.18
C ASP A 8 -18.08 4.04 19.71
N SER A 9 -19.14 3.72 18.95
CA SER A 9 -19.32 2.41 18.32
C SER A 9 -18.21 2.14 17.29
N GLN A 10 -17.91 3.09 16.42
CA GLN A 10 -16.83 2.96 15.43
C GLN A 10 -15.43 2.83 16.07
N ARG A 11 -15.22 3.46 17.23
CA ARG A 11 -13.99 3.34 18.00
C ARG A 11 -13.88 1.98 18.66
N ALA A 12 -14.97 1.46 19.22
CA ALA A 12 -15.04 0.13 19.79
C ALA A 12 -14.83 -0.96 18.73
N ASP A 13 -15.43 -0.83 17.54
CA ASP A 13 -15.26 -1.77 16.44
C ASP A 13 -13.81 -1.80 15.90
N ARG A 14 -13.15 -0.64 15.83
CA ARG A 14 -11.71 -0.57 15.46
C ARG A 14 -10.83 -1.24 16.50
N ILE A 15 -11.11 -1.05 17.79
CA ILE A 15 -10.37 -1.68 18.89
C ILE A 15 -10.59 -3.20 18.86
N LEU A 16 -11.82 -3.67 18.65
CA LEU A 16 -12.13 -5.08 18.53
C LEU A 16 -11.47 -5.71 17.29
N ALA A 17 -11.43 -5.01 16.16
CA ALA A 17 -10.73 -5.48 14.97
C ALA A 17 -9.22 -5.57 15.18
N SER A 18 -8.61 -4.60 15.90
CA SER A 18 -7.18 -4.66 16.23
C SER A 18 -6.88 -5.82 17.21
N ILE A 19 -7.68 -6.01 18.24
CA ILE A 19 -7.52 -7.11 19.19
C ILE A 19 -7.62 -8.47 18.49
N ARG A 20 -8.59 -8.64 17.59
CA ARG A 20 -8.76 -9.89 16.82
C ARG A 20 -7.61 -10.15 15.84
N ARG A 21 -7.02 -9.10 15.23
CA ARG A 21 -5.81 -9.24 14.41
C ARG A 21 -4.61 -9.66 15.25
N GLU A 22 -4.45 -9.10 16.45
CA GLU A 22 -3.41 -9.49 17.41
C GLU A 22 -3.60 -10.94 17.88
N GLU A 23 -4.83 -11.36 18.14
CA GLU A 23 -5.16 -12.76 18.51
C GLU A 23 -4.94 -13.75 17.37
N ALA A 24 -5.13 -13.32 16.12
CA ALA A 24 -4.94 -14.16 14.93
C ALA A 24 -3.45 -14.37 14.56
N ARG A 25 -2.55 -13.48 15.03
CA ARG A 25 -1.11 -13.52 14.72
C ARG A 25 -0.28 -13.21 15.98
N PRO A 26 -0.39 -14.01 17.07
CA PRO A 26 0.29 -13.73 18.32
C PRO A 26 1.80 -13.66 18.11
N GLY A 27 2.41 -12.55 18.54
CA GLY A 27 3.85 -12.33 18.50
C GLY A 27 4.43 -11.79 17.21
N ARG A 28 3.62 -11.52 16.14
CA ARG A 28 4.07 -10.83 14.95
C ARG A 28 3.98 -9.32 15.13
N GLY A 29 4.99 -8.57 14.65
CA GLY A 29 4.96 -7.10 14.58
C GLY A 29 3.95 -6.58 13.55
N LEU A 30 3.58 -5.31 13.67
CA LEU A 30 2.63 -4.62 12.79
C LEU A 30 3.36 -3.98 11.60
N LEU A 31 2.80 -4.13 10.40
CA LEU A 31 3.30 -3.50 9.18
C LEU A 31 2.45 -2.29 8.80
N LYS A 32 3.05 -1.10 8.81
CA LYS A 32 2.44 0.11 8.29
C LYS A 32 3.17 0.57 7.03
N ILE A 33 2.42 0.70 5.93
CA ILE A 33 2.94 1.14 4.62
C ILE A 33 2.45 2.56 4.33
N PHE A 34 3.40 3.49 4.10
CA PHE A 34 3.13 4.81 3.55
C PHE A 34 3.15 4.69 2.02
N PHE A 35 1.96 4.74 1.43
CA PHE A 35 1.73 4.43 0.03
C PHE A 35 1.48 5.69 -0.79
N GLY A 36 1.96 5.75 -2.02
CA GLY A 36 1.75 6.91 -2.87
C GLY A 36 1.90 6.63 -4.36
N MET A 37 1.43 7.57 -5.19
CA MET A 37 1.41 7.44 -6.64
C MET A 37 2.81 7.44 -7.28
N ALA A 38 3.78 8.14 -6.68
CA ALA A 38 5.10 8.36 -7.29
C ALA A 38 6.16 8.78 -6.26
N PRO A 39 7.46 8.79 -6.61
CA PRO A 39 8.50 9.44 -5.82
C PRO A 39 8.20 10.95 -5.64
N GLY A 40 8.59 11.51 -4.49
CA GLY A 40 8.46 12.94 -4.22
C GLY A 40 7.13 13.40 -3.62
N VAL A 41 6.13 12.51 -3.44
CA VAL A 41 4.84 12.86 -2.80
C VAL A 41 4.99 13.15 -1.29
N GLY A 42 6.09 12.72 -0.64
CA GLY A 42 6.37 13.00 0.76
C GLY A 42 6.21 11.79 1.70
N LYS A 43 6.22 10.56 1.18
CA LYS A 43 6.06 9.34 1.98
C LYS A 43 7.06 9.21 3.12
N THR A 44 8.36 9.40 2.82
CA THR A 44 9.43 9.33 3.83
C THR A 44 9.24 10.37 4.94
N CYS A 45 8.84 11.60 4.60
CA CYS A 45 8.53 12.61 5.61
C CYS A 45 7.34 12.20 6.48
N ALA A 46 6.24 11.75 5.87
CA ALA A 46 5.07 11.29 6.60
C ALA A 46 5.37 10.09 7.51
N MET A 47 6.22 9.16 7.05
CA MET A 47 6.71 8.03 7.84
C MET A 47 7.52 8.51 9.06
N LEU A 48 8.47 9.42 8.85
CA LEU A 48 9.31 9.98 9.91
C LEU A 48 8.47 10.77 10.92
N GLU A 49 7.54 11.60 10.48
CA GLU A 49 6.63 12.36 11.36
C GLU A 49 5.78 11.44 12.23
N ALA A 50 5.20 10.38 11.63
CA ALA A 50 4.42 9.39 12.38
C ALA A 50 5.29 8.63 13.41
N ALA A 51 6.53 8.32 13.06
CA ALA A 51 7.48 7.66 13.92
C ALA A 51 7.93 8.56 15.09
N ILE A 52 8.15 9.85 14.83
CA ILE A 52 8.44 10.84 15.87
C ILE A 52 7.29 10.95 16.85
N GLN A 53 6.03 11.01 16.36
CA GLN A 53 4.85 10.99 17.22
C GLN A 53 4.74 9.73 18.07
N ALA A 54 5.17 8.57 17.56
CA ALA A 54 5.24 7.33 18.33
C ALA A 54 6.33 7.42 19.41
N ALA A 55 7.52 7.95 19.08
CA ALA A 55 8.61 8.16 20.03
C ALA A 55 8.21 9.14 21.14
N ASP A 56 7.51 10.22 20.82
CA ASP A 56 6.99 11.19 21.80
C ASP A 56 5.98 10.56 22.78
N LYS A 57 5.36 9.44 22.39
CA LYS A 57 4.48 8.61 23.25
C LYS A 57 5.23 7.50 24.01
N GLY A 58 6.55 7.47 23.94
CA GLY A 58 7.38 6.51 24.67
C GLY A 58 7.68 5.21 23.91
N VAL A 59 7.30 5.07 22.63
CA VAL A 59 7.66 3.91 21.83
C VAL A 59 9.16 3.98 21.50
N ARG A 60 9.88 2.88 21.67
CA ARG A 60 11.29 2.77 21.30
C ARG A 60 11.44 2.62 19.80
N VAL A 61 11.63 3.76 19.12
CA VAL A 61 11.74 3.88 17.65
C VAL A 61 13.20 3.95 17.24
N ILE A 62 13.55 3.24 16.16
CA ILE A 62 14.89 3.30 15.53
C ILE A 62 14.71 3.40 14.01
N ILE A 63 15.55 4.21 13.36
CA ILE A 63 15.67 4.23 11.91
C ILE A 63 16.64 3.12 11.50
N GLY A 64 16.16 2.11 10.77
CA GLY A 64 16.98 1.12 10.09
C GLY A 64 17.57 1.72 8.81
N VAL A 65 16.71 2.19 7.92
CA VAL A 65 17.08 2.93 6.71
C VAL A 65 16.06 4.01 6.42
N ALA A 66 16.51 5.20 6.05
CA ALA A 66 15.66 6.28 5.54
C ALA A 66 16.47 7.14 4.57
N GLU A 67 15.94 7.29 3.37
CA GLU A 67 16.58 8.00 2.28
C GLU A 67 16.24 9.50 2.31
N SER A 68 17.24 10.33 2.56
CA SER A 68 17.03 11.79 2.53
C SER A 68 17.05 12.36 1.11
N HIS A 69 17.76 11.72 0.20
CA HIS A 69 18.07 12.23 -1.14
C HIS A 69 18.57 13.68 -1.14
N GLY A 70 19.30 14.08 -0.08
CA GLY A 70 19.83 15.43 0.09
C GLY A 70 18.79 16.51 0.47
N ARG A 71 17.56 16.13 0.87
CA ARG A 71 16.50 17.08 1.24
C ARG A 71 16.64 17.50 2.69
N GLU A 72 16.79 18.82 2.91
CA GLU A 72 16.99 19.40 4.26
C GLU A 72 15.86 19.05 5.23
N ASP A 73 14.59 19.11 4.77
CA ASP A 73 13.44 18.78 5.60
C ASP A 73 13.48 17.33 6.07
N THR A 74 13.83 16.39 5.18
CA THR A 74 13.95 14.98 5.52
C THR A 74 15.14 14.76 6.47
N MET A 75 16.28 15.38 6.22
CA MET A 75 17.48 15.28 7.09
C MET A 75 17.18 15.79 8.50
N ARG A 76 16.43 16.89 8.63
CA ARG A 76 16.02 17.42 9.94
C ARG A 76 15.12 16.45 10.70
N LEU A 77 14.20 15.76 10.02
CA LEU A 77 13.35 14.74 10.66
C LEU A 77 14.16 13.50 11.05
N ILE A 78 15.07 13.03 10.18
CA ILE A 78 15.99 11.92 10.48
C ILE A 78 16.81 12.22 11.73
N GLY A 79 17.32 13.45 11.89
CA GLY A 79 18.12 13.86 13.05
C GLY A 79 17.38 13.81 14.41
N ARG A 80 16.06 13.63 14.41
CA ARG A 80 15.25 13.52 15.65
C ARG A 80 15.15 12.10 16.23
N LEU A 81 15.54 11.09 15.48
CA LEU A 81 15.42 9.69 15.88
C LEU A 81 16.78 8.99 15.85
N PRO A 82 17.01 8.00 16.73
CA PRO A 82 18.21 7.19 16.67
C PRO A 82 18.24 6.35 15.38
N ARG A 83 19.44 6.10 14.84
CA ARG A 83 19.68 5.28 13.64
C ARG A 83 20.53 4.07 13.97
N LEU A 84 20.28 2.96 13.30
CA LEU A 84 21.22 1.86 13.21
C LEU A 84 22.38 2.25 12.27
N PRO A 85 23.60 1.76 12.55
CA PRO A 85 24.68 1.85 11.57
C PRO A 85 24.31 1.05 10.32
N MET A 86 24.64 1.59 9.14
CA MET A 86 24.47 0.87 7.89
C MET A 86 25.55 -0.20 7.75
N LYS A 87 25.21 -1.32 7.15
CA LYS A 87 26.15 -2.39 6.83
C LYS A 87 26.96 -2.00 5.60
N LYS A 88 28.27 -1.87 5.75
CA LYS A 88 29.16 -1.58 4.63
C LYS A 88 29.54 -2.84 3.89
N MET A 89 29.40 -2.82 2.58
CA MET A 89 29.72 -3.93 1.69
C MET A 89 30.51 -3.44 0.48
N VAL A 90 31.41 -4.27 -0.03
CA VAL A 90 32.13 -3.98 -1.28
C VAL A 90 31.54 -4.87 -2.38
N TYR A 91 30.92 -4.26 -3.37
CA TYR A 91 30.40 -4.95 -4.53
C TYR A 91 31.02 -4.40 -5.82
N ARG A 92 31.67 -5.26 -6.60
CA ARG A 92 32.39 -4.89 -7.83
C ARG A 92 33.39 -3.74 -7.63
N GLY A 93 34.06 -3.69 -6.46
CA GLY A 93 35.05 -2.66 -6.14
C GLY A 93 34.46 -1.32 -5.67
N VAL A 94 33.14 -1.23 -5.51
CA VAL A 94 32.47 -0.04 -4.97
C VAL A 94 31.97 -0.33 -3.55
N GLU A 95 32.29 0.55 -2.59
CA GLU A 95 31.70 0.49 -1.25
C GLU A 95 30.25 0.94 -1.30
N MET A 96 29.34 0.10 -0.78
CA MET A 96 27.91 0.34 -0.71
C MET A 96 27.45 0.20 0.74
N GLU A 97 26.42 0.94 1.09
CA GLU A 97 25.77 0.88 2.41
C GLU A 97 24.40 0.26 2.26
N GLU A 98 24.11 -0.76 3.09
CA GLU A 98 22.83 -1.46 3.10
C GLU A 98 22.24 -1.52 4.51
N PHE A 99 20.94 -1.83 4.58
CA PHE A 99 20.24 -2.06 5.83
C PHE A 99 20.84 -3.26 6.58
N ASP A 100 21.21 -3.08 7.85
CA ASP A 100 21.73 -4.17 8.69
C ASP A 100 20.58 -4.88 9.42
N LEU A 101 20.00 -5.89 8.78
CA LEU A 101 18.94 -6.72 9.35
C LEU A 101 19.39 -7.43 10.63
N GLU A 102 20.63 -7.97 10.65
CA GLU A 102 21.14 -8.72 11.81
C GLU A 102 21.26 -7.81 13.04
N GLU A 103 21.75 -6.60 12.84
CA GLU A 103 21.83 -5.62 13.93
C GLU A 103 20.43 -5.18 14.38
N ALA A 104 19.47 -5.00 13.46
CA ALA A 104 18.10 -4.69 13.78
C ALA A 104 17.44 -5.77 14.65
N LEU A 105 17.63 -7.03 14.29
CA LEU A 105 17.13 -8.19 15.05
C LEU A 105 17.77 -8.31 16.42
N ARG A 106 19.08 -7.96 16.53
CA ARG A 106 19.83 -7.96 17.79
C ARG A 106 19.34 -6.87 18.77
N VAL A 107 19.15 -5.64 18.25
CA VAL A 107 18.69 -4.49 19.04
C VAL A 107 17.23 -4.64 19.44
N LYS A 108 16.43 -5.24 18.58
CA LYS A 108 15.00 -5.52 18.77
C LYS A 108 14.22 -4.31 19.27
N PRO A 109 14.12 -3.21 18.48
CA PRO A 109 13.31 -2.06 18.83
C PRO A 109 11.81 -2.44 18.85
N GLN A 110 10.95 -1.60 19.44
CA GLN A 110 9.50 -1.77 19.31
C GLN A 110 9.02 -1.39 17.91
N LEU A 111 9.61 -0.33 17.32
CA LEU A 111 9.30 0.15 15.98
C LEU A 111 10.58 0.45 15.22
N ILE A 112 10.69 -0.05 14.00
CA ILE A 112 11.79 0.26 13.08
C ILE A 112 11.26 0.89 11.79
N LEU A 113 12.03 1.86 11.25
CA LEU A 113 11.75 2.49 9.95
C LEU A 113 12.62 1.85 8.88
N VAL A 114 11.98 1.30 7.85
CA VAL A 114 12.66 0.68 6.71
C VAL A 114 12.08 1.27 5.43
N ASP A 115 12.70 2.33 4.93
CA ASP A 115 12.29 3.05 3.72
C ASP A 115 12.52 2.21 2.45
N GLU A 116 11.79 2.53 1.37
CA GLU A 116 11.93 1.89 0.04
C GLU A 116 11.76 0.37 0.06
N LEU A 117 10.56 -0.11 0.40
CA LEU A 117 10.22 -1.53 0.52
C LEU A 117 10.58 -2.39 -0.71
N ALA A 118 10.54 -1.80 -1.91
CA ALA A 118 10.82 -2.49 -3.17
C ALA A 118 12.31 -2.66 -3.49
N HIS A 119 13.19 -2.05 -2.70
CA HIS A 119 14.63 -2.06 -2.92
C HIS A 119 15.19 -3.47 -3.12
N THR A 120 16.15 -3.59 -4.03
CA THR A 120 16.90 -4.83 -4.26
C THR A 120 18.25 -4.74 -3.55
N ASN A 121 18.41 -5.50 -2.48
CA ASN A 121 19.62 -5.52 -1.67
C ASN A 121 20.86 -5.93 -2.49
N VAL A 122 22.02 -5.43 -2.09
CA VAL A 122 23.30 -5.78 -2.69
C VAL A 122 23.54 -7.30 -2.58
N PRO A 123 24.05 -7.98 -3.62
CA PRO A 123 24.38 -9.39 -3.57
C PRO A 123 25.32 -9.71 -2.41
N GLY A 124 24.97 -10.72 -1.62
CA GLY A 124 25.69 -11.12 -0.39
C GLY A 124 24.96 -10.71 0.89
N MET A 125 23.89 -9.95 0.81
CA MET A 125 22.95 -9.75 1.91
C MET A 125 22.13 -11.03 2.15
N ARG A 126 21.53 -11.16 3.35
CA ARG A 126 20.72 -12.32 3.75
C ARG A 126 19.57 -12.57 2.79
N HIS A 127 18.86 -11.51 2.39
CA HIS A 127 17.77 -11.56 1.43
C HIS A 127 18.09 -10.74 0.19
N ARG A 128 17.50 -11.15 -0.93
CA ARG A 128 17.64 -10.43 -2.20
C ARG A 128 16.81 -9.13 -2.20
N LYS A 129 15.70 -9.10 -1.48
CA LYS A 129 14.74 -8.00 -1.49
C LYS A 129 14.50 -7.47 -0.08
N ARG A 130 14.39 -6.17 0.05
CA ARG A 130 14.14 -5.49 1.33
C ARG A 130 12.81 -5.89 1.99
N TYR A 131 11.76 -6.19 1.21
CA TYR A 131 10.52 -6.67 1.79
C TYR A 131 10.69 -7.99 2.55
N GLN A 132 11.63 -8.84 2.15
CA GLN A 132 11.94 -10.09 2.87
C GLN A 132 12.65 -9.82 4.21
N ASP A 133 13.48 -8.77 4.27
CA ASP A 133 14.05 -8.32 5.54
C ASP A 133 12.95 -7.80 6.48
N VAL A 134 11.95 -7.11 5.93
CA VAL A 134 10.78 -6.64 6.68
C VAL A 134 9.96 -7.82 7.20
N GLU A 135 9.78 -8.89 6.43
CA GLU A 135 9.08 -10.11 6.86
C GLU A 135 9.78 -10.74 8.08
N ASP A 136 11.12 -10.80 8.10
CA ASP A 136 11.88 -11.31 9.25
C ASP A 136 11.73 -10.42 10.49
N LEU A 137 11.71 -9.09 10.33
CA LEU A 137 11.48 -8.15 11.43
C LEU A 137 10.11 -8.34 12.04
N LEU A 138 9.07 -8.45 11.20
CA LEU A 138 7.70 -8.70 11.63
C LEU A 138 7.59 -10.05 12.36
N ALA A 139 8.21 -11.10 11.83
CA ALA A 139 8.24 -12.42 12.46
C ALA A 139 8.94 -12.40 13.85
N ALA A 140 9.91 -11.49 14.03
CA ALA A 140 10.58 -11.26 15.32
C ALA A 140 9.76 -10.43 16.32
N GLY A 141 8.55 -9.97 15.93
CA GLY A 141 7.66 -9.16 16.76
C GLY A 141 8.05 -7.67 16.78
N ILE A 142 8.72 -7.18 15.75
CA ILE A 142 9.12 -5.78 15.61
C ILE A 142 8.14 -5.09 14.67
N ASP A 143 7.55 -3.97 15.10
CA ASP A 143 6.71 -3.15 14.24
C ASP A 143 7.55 -2.47 13.16
N VAL A 144 7.03 -2.40 11.94
CA VAL A 144 7.73 -1.79 10.81
C VAL A 144 6.89 -0.71 10.15
N TYR A 145 7.49 0.47 9.99
CA TYR A 145 7.01 1.51 9.08
C TYR A 145 7.87 1.52 7.82
N THR A 146 7.23 1.52 6.66
CA THR A 146 7.91 1.49 5.35
C THR A 146 7.19 2.34 4.32
N THR A 147 7.84 2.59 3.18
CA THR A 147 7.25 3.33 2.07
C THR A 147 7.14 2.48 0.81
N LEU A 148 6.11 2.74 0.01
CA LEU A 148 5.91 2.05 -1.26
C LEU A 148 5.23 2.99 -2.28
N ASN A 149 5.67 2.94 -3.55
CA ASN A 149 4.98 3.57 -4.67
C ASN A 149 4.12 2.54 -5.41
N VAL A 150 3.03 3.01 -6.03
CA VAL A 150 2.14 2.16 -6.84
C VAL A 150 2.88 1.41 -7.94
N GLN A 151 3.90 2.03 -8.54
CA GLN A 151 4.71 1.45 -9.62
C GLN A 151 5.46 0.17 -9.22
N HIS A 152 5.68 -0.03 -7.93
CA HIS A 152 6.44 -1.18 -7.44
C HIS A 152 5.55 -2.39 -7.10
N LEU A 153 4.24 -2.32 -7.27
CA LEU A 153 3.36 -3.48 -7.14
C LEU A 153 3.47 -4.36 -8.37
N GLU A 154 3.74 -5.65 -8.17
CA GLU A 154 4.01 -6.60 -9.26
C GLU A 154 2.86 -6.67 -10.25
N SER A 155 1.61 -6.78 -9.79
CA SER A 155 0.42 -6.84 -10.66
C SER A 155 0.14 -5.56 -11.43
N ARG A 156 0.77 -4.44 -11.07
CA ARG A 156 0.56 -3.13 -11.67
C ARG A 156 1.70 -2.67 -12.58
N SER A 157 2.81 -3.43 -12.62
CA SER A 157 4.02 -3.06 -13.39
C SER A 157 3.74 -2.81 -14.87
N ASP A 158 2.95 -3.67 -15.52
CA ASP A 158 2.57 -3.52 -16.93
C ASP A 158 1.70 -2.28 -17.15
N THR A 159 0.69 -2.07 -16.30
CA THR A 159 -0.17 -0.88 -16.36
C THR A 159 0.63 0.41 -16.17
N VAL A 160 1.57 0.41 -15.23
CA VAL A 160 2.45 1.56 -15.00
C VAL A 160 3.39 1.79 -16.20
N HIS A 161 3.90 0.72 -16.79
CA HIS A 161 4.70 0.83 -18.03
C HIS A 161 3.88 1.42 -19.17
N ASP A 162 2.64 0.98 -19.36
CA ASP A 162 1.74 1.51 -20.40
C ASP A 162 1.43 3.00 -20.20
N ILE A 163 1.29 3.45 -18.94
CA ILE A 163 1.03 4.85 -18.60
C ILE A 163 2.28 5.71 -18.80
N THR A 164 3.45 5.24 -18.37
CA THR A 164 4.65 6.08 -18.20
C THR A 164 5.71 5.85 -19.24
N ALA A 165 5.64 4.75 -20.00
CA ALA A 165 6.70 4.22 -20.87
C ALA A 165 8.04 3.99 -20.14
N ALA A 166 8.05 3.97 -18.80
CA ALA A 166 9.23 3.73 -18.00
C ALA A 166 9.28 2.25 -17.55
N PRO A 167 10.44 1.58 -17.67
CA PRO A 167 10.56 0.21 -17.17
C PRO A 167 10.53 0.18 -15.64
N VAL A 168 9.73 -0.72 -15.09
CA VAL A 168 9.71 -0.99 -13.65
C VAL A 168 10.72 -2.11 -13.37
N GLN A 169 11.79 -1.79 -12.65
CA GLN A 169 12.87 -2.74 -12.37
C GLN A 169 12.72 -3.44 -11.01
N GLU A 170 12.08 -2.77 -10.06
CA GLU A 170 11.94 -3.25 -8.68
C GLU A 170 10.47 -3.41 -8.34
N THR A 171 10.09 -4.61 -7.96
CA THR A 171 8.71 -4.96 -7.62
C THR A 171 8.63 -5.62 -6.25
N VAL A 172 7.44 -5.53 -5.66
CA VAL A 172 7.02 -6.18 -4.42
C VAL A 172 5.78 -7.01 -4.74
N PRO A 173 5.68 -8.27 -4.30
CA PRO A 173 4.46 -9.05 -4.44
C PRO A 173 3.25 -8.35 -3.83
N ASP A 174 2.09 -8.46 -4.47
CA ASP A 174 0.84 -7.85 -3.98
C ASP A 174 0.42 -8.38 -2.60
N SER A 175 0.84 -9.60 -2.27
CA SER A 175 0.62 -10.19 -0.94
C SER A 175 1.18 -9.34 0.19
N VAL A 176 2.32 -8.67 -0.01
CA VAL A 176 2.93 -7.81 1.02
C VAL A 176 2.03 -6.62 1.34
N LEU A 177 1.40 -6.01 0.32
CA LEU A 177 0.42 -4.94 0.54
C LEU A 177 -0.87 -5.48 1.15
N ALA A 178 -1.32 -6.67 0.73
CA ALA A 178 -2.51 -7.32 1.28
C ALA A 178 -2.34 -7.66 2.77
N GLU A 179 -1.14 -8.05 3.19
CA GLU A 179 -0.81 -8.40 4.58
C GLU A 179 -0.50 -7.18 5.47
N ALA A 180 -0.39 -5.98 4.91
CA ALA A 180 -0.18 -4.77 5.70
C ALA A 180 -1.34 -4.53 6.68
N ASP A 181 -0.99 -4.24 7.93
CA ASP A 181 -1.97 -3.94 9.00
C ASP A 181 -2.54 -2.52 8.85
N CYS A 182 -1.76 -1.62 8.25
CA CYS A 182 -2.19 -0.25 7.97
C CYS A 182 -1.57 0.27 6.69
N ILE A 183 -2.40 0.82 5.80
CA ILE A 183 -1.95 1.57 4.63
C ILE A 183 -2.33 3.03 4.83
N GLN A 184 -1.33 3.91 4.86
CA GLN A 184 -1.53 5.35 4.88
C GLN A 184 -1.24 5.92 3.49
N LEU A 185 -2.28 6.37 2.79
CA LEU A 185 -2.10 7.05 1.51
C LEU A 185 -1.49 8.43 1.74
N VAL A 186 -0.39 8.70 1.05
CA VAL A 186 0.25 10.02 0.98
C VAL A 186 -0.06 10.60 -0.39
N ASP A 187 -1.04 11.48 -0.43
CA ASP A 187 -1.59 12.04 -1.67
C ASP A 187 -1.31 13.53 -1.79
N ILE A 188 -0.89 13.92 -2.99
CA ILE A 188 -0.79 15.32 -3.43
C ILE A 188 -1.28 15.42 -4.87
N THR A 189 -1.67 16.61 -5.32
CA THR A 189 -2.08 16.78 -6.72
C THR A 189 -0.89 16.68 -7.68
N PRO A 190 -1.10 16.29 -8.95
CA PRO A 190 -0.07 16.30 -9.98
C PRO A 190 0.67 17.64 -10.07
N ASP A 191 -0.04 18.76 -10.01
CA ASP A 191 0.55 20.09 -10.05
C ASP A 191 1.49 20.38 -8.87
N GLN A 192 1.08 19.99 -7.65
CA GLN A 192 1.91 20.11 -6.47
C GLN A 192 3.20 19.30 -6.58
N LEU A 193 3.12 18.06 -7.11
CA LEU A 193 4.30 17.23 -7.32
C LEU A 193 5.22 17.82 -8.40
N ARG A 194 4.67 18.30 -9.52
CA ARG A 194 5.44 18.97 -10.58
C ARG A 194 6.11 20.25 -10.07
N THR A 195 5.45 21.01 -9.21
CA THR A 195 6.03 22.19 -8.56
C THR A 195 7.22 21.80 -7.68
N ARG A 196 7.09 20.77 -6.84
CA ARG A 196 8.20 20.23 -6.04
C ARG A 196 9.38 19.77 -6.89
N LEU A 197 9.12 19.19 -8.06
CA LEU A 197 10.17 18.80 -9.03
C LEU A 197 10.91 20.01 -9.57
N ARG A 198 10.20 21.08 -10.00
CA ARG A 198 10.80 22.32 -10.51
C ARG A 198 11.64 23.03 -9.45
N GLU A 199 11.23 22.95 -8.19
CA GLU A 199 11.95 23.51 -7.03
C GLU A 199 13.16 22.67 -6.60
N GLY A 200 13.49 21.58 -7.32
CA GLY A 200 14.61 20.70 -6.98
C GLY A 200 14.39 19.84 -5.72
N LYS A 201 13.17 19.79 -5.21
CA LYS A 201 12.83 19.04 -3.97
C LYS A 201 12.69 17.53 -4.17
N VAL A 202 12.79 17.02 -5.40
CA VAL A 202 12.67 15.58 -5.73
C VAL A 202 13.94 15.06 -6.41
N TYR A 203 14.40 15.77 -7.44
CA TYR A 203 15.62 15.46 -8.20
C TYR A 203 16.45 16.72 -8.39
N SER A 204 17.74 16.55 -8.74
CA SER A 204 18.58 17.67 -9.15
C SER A 204 18.01 18.35 -10.42
N ALA A 205 18.26 19.64 -10.60
CA ALA A 205 17.64 20.42 -11.68
C ALA A 205 17.77 19.81 -13.10
N PRO A 206 18.93 19.26 -13.53
CA PRO A 206 19.03 18.62 -14.85
C PRO A 206 18.16 17.35 -14.97
N GLN A 207 18.08 16.55 -13.91
CA GLN A 207 17.28 15.34 -13.88
C GLN A 207 15.78 15.64 -13.80
N ALA A 208 15.40 16.72 -13.11
CA ALA A 208 14.02 17.15 -12.97
C ALA A 208 13.39 17.54 -14.30
N SER A 209 14.11 18.24 -15.18
CA SER A 209 13.60 18.64 -16.51
C SER A 209 13.26 17.41 -17.37
N ALA A 210 14.19 16.48 -17.51
CA ALA A 210 13.96 15.25 -18.27
C ALA A 210 12.81 14.40 -17.65
N ALA A 211 12.74 14.33 -16.31
CA ALA A 211 11.69 13.58 -15.61
C ALA A 211 10.29 14.18 -15.85
N LEU A 212 10.16 15.52 -15.89
CA LEU A 212 8.91 16.23 -16.15
C LEU A 212 8.33 15.96 -17.55
N ASP A 213 9.19 15.71 -18.53
CA ASP A 213 8.79 15.45 -19.91
C ASP A 213 8.45 13.98 -20.18
N HIS A 214 8.73 13.09 -19.23
CA HIS A 214 8.50 11.65 -19.35
C HIS A 214 7.57 11.12 -18.27
N PHE A 215 8.13 10.57 -17.19
CA PHE A 215 7.36 9.93 -16.12
C PHE A 215 6.38 10.90 -15.44
N PHE A 216 6.83 12.14 -15.15
CA PHE A 216 6.06 13.13 -14.40
C PHE A 216 5.20 14.06 -15.27
N LYS A 217 4.76 13.60 -16.46
CA LYS A 217 3.69 14.27 -17.19
C LYS A 217 2.43 14.31 -16.35
N GLU A 218 1.68 15.38 -16.43
CA GLU A 218 0.45 15.57 -15.66
C GLU A 218 -0.56 14.43 -15.88
N SER A 219 -0.75 14.02 -17.15
CA SER A 219 -1.61 12.89 -17.49
C SER A 219 -1.16 11.59 -16.83
N ASN A 220 0.14 11.30 -16.81
CA ASN A 220 0.69 10.11 -16.20
C ASN A 220 0.47 10.12 -14.69
N LEU A 221 0.78 11.26 -14.04
CA LEU A 221 0.58 11.43 -12.61
C LEU A 221 -0.89 11.33 -12.21
N THR A 222 -1.81 11.86 -13.03
CA THR A 222 -3.25 11.73 -12.79
C THR A 222 -3.68 10.25 -12.85
N ALA A 223 -3.18 9.49 -13.83
CA ALA A 223 -3.48 8.07 -13.95
C ALA A 223 -2.85 7.24 -12.81
N LEU A 224 -1.60 7.52 -12.43
CA LEU A 224 -0.94 6.86 -11.30
C LEU A 224 -1.62 7.18 -9.96
N ARG A 225 -2.12 8.41 -9.80
CA ARG A 225 -2.88 8.81 -8.63
C ARG A 225 -4.21 8.07 -8.54
N GLU A 226 -4.95 8.00 -9.66
CA GLU A 226 -6.19 7.22 -9.74
C GLU A 226 -5.95 5.76 -9.39
N LEU A 227 -4.88 5.16 -9.93
CA LEU A 227 -4.50 3.79 -9.63
C LEU A 227 -4.17 3.59 -8.14
N ALA A 228 -3.43 4.51 -7.52
CA ALA A 228 -3.10 4.44 -6.09
C ALA A 228 -4.35 4.56 -5.20
N LEU A 229 -5.25 5.49 -5.51
CA LEU A 229 -6.52 5.67 -4.80
C LEU A 229 -7.40 4.41 -4.90
N ARG A 230 -7.48 3.80 -6.08
CA ARG A 230 -8.25 2.58 -6.32
C ARG A 230 -7.74 1.42 -5.50
N ILE A 231 -6.42 1.20 -5.46
CA ILE A 231 -5.80 0.12 -4.68
C ILE A 231 -6.11 0.27 -3.18
N VAL A 232 -6.02 1.48 -2.65
CA VAL A 232 -6.37 1.73 -1.24
C VAL A 232 -7.86 1.51 -0.98
N ALA A 233 -8.73 1.93 -1.90
CA ALA A 233 -10.17 1.70 -1.80
C ALA A 233 -10.51 0.19 -1.84
N GLU A 234 -9.87 -0.59 -2.72
CA GLU A 234 -10.01 -2.05 -2.80
C GLU A 234 -9.60 -2.72 -1.47
N LYS A 235 -8.50 -2.26 -0.85
CA LYS A 235 -8.07 -2.77 0.46
C LYS A 235 -9.09 -2.48 1.56
N VAL A 236 -9.61 -1.24 1.62
CA VAL A 236 -10.64 -0.86 2.60
C VAL A 236 -11.94 -1.68 2.41
N ASP A 237 -12.34 -1.92 1.16
CA ASP A 237 -13.50 -2.77 0.85
C ASP A 237 -13.31 -4.22 1.31
N HIS A 238 -12.10 -4.75 1.14
CA HIS A 238 -11.75 -6.09 1.65
C HIS A 238 -11.83 -6.14 3.18
N GLU A 239 -11.24 -5.17 3.88
CA GLU A 239 -11.29 -5.06 5.33
C GLU A 239 -12.73 -4.95 5.86
N LEU A 240 -13.59 -4.16 5.20
CA LEU A 240 -15.01 -4.06 5.53
C LEU A 240 -15.74 -5.40 5.34
N THR A 241 -15.37 -6.15 4.31
CA THR A 241 -15.97 -7.47 4.04
C THR A 241 -15.57 -8.49 5.10
N GLU A 242 -14.31 -8.48 5.56
CA GLU A 242 -13.83 -9.33 6.64
C GLU A 242 -14.56 -9.02 7.96
N VAL A 243 -14.65 -7.74 8.34
CA VAL A 243 -15.36 -7.30 9.56
C VAL A 243 -16.82 -7.76 9.52
N ARG A 244 -17.51 -7.66 8.38
CA ARG A 244 -18.90 -8.11 8.20
C ARG A 244 -19.04 -9.62 8.35
N THR A 245 -18.11 -10.37 7.78
CA THR A 245 -18.14 -11.85 7.88
C THR A 245 -17.99 -12.30 9.32
N ILE A 246 -17.18 -11.60 10.12
CA ILE A 246 -16.89 -11.92 11.51
C ILE A 246 -18.04 -11.45 12.44
N SER A 247 -18.61 -10.25 12.19
CA SER A 247 -19.62 -9.66 13.07
C SER A 247 -21.04 -10.17 12.81
N GLY A 248 -21.27 -10.89 11.69
CA GLY A 248 -22.60 -11.33 11.29
C GLY A 248 -23.57 -10.18 10.93
N ASP A 249 -23.06 -8.96 10.85
CA ASP A 249 -23.85 -7.77 10.53
C ASP A 249 -24.25 -7.75 9.06
N ARG A 250 -25.57 -7.81 8.81
CA ARG A 250 -26.16 -7.75 7.48
C ARG A 250 -26.50 -6.33 7.04
N SER A 251 -26.12 -5.31 7.79
CA SER A 251 -26.34 -3.92 7.38
C SER A 251 -25.59 -3.61 6.08
N ILE A 252 -26.34 -3.17 5.07
CA ILE A 252 -25.80 -2.92 3.73
C ILE A 252 -25.28 -1.48 3.68
N TRP A 253 -24.03 -1.26 4.06
CA TRP A 253 -23.34 -0.04 3.67
C TRP A 253 -22.82 -0.24 2.24
N ARG A 254 -23.41 0.49 1.29
CA ARG A 254 -23.02 0.38 -0.13
C ARG A 254 -21.77 1.21 -0.35
N SER A 255 -20.61 0.59 -0.30
CA SER A 255 -19.34 1.21 -0.73
C SER A 255 -18.98 0.87 -2.18
N GLY A 256 -19.70 -0.03 -2.83
CA GLY A 256 -19.47 -0.42 -4.22
C GLY A 256 -20.72 -0.92 -4.93
N GLU A 257 -20.73 -0.83 -6.25
CA GLU A 257 -21.75 -1.39 -7.12
C GLU A 257 -21.67 -2.91 -7.12
N ARG A 258 -22.84 -3.58 -7.06
CA ARG A 258 -22.97 -5.03 -7.25
C ARG A 258 -23.93 -5.28 -8.38
N LEU A 259 -23.56 -6.13 -9.30
CA LEU A 259 -24.41 -6.46 -10.44
C LEU A 259 -25.06 -7.82 -10.22
N MET A 260 -26.34 -7.89 -10.50
CA MET A 260 -27.08 -9.13 -10.51
C MET A 260 -27.77 -9.31 -11.88
N VAL A 261 -27.62 -10.49 -12.47
CA VAL A 261 -28.40 -10.88 -13.65
C VAL A 261 -29.33 -12.00 -13.31
N ALA A 262 -30.62 -11.77 -13.53
CA ALA A 262 -31.63 -12.83 -13.45
C ALA A 262 -31.58 -13.66 -14.72
N VAL A 263 -31.45 -14.99 -14.57
CA VAL A 263 -31.32 -15.96 -15.65
C VAL A 263 -32.54 -16.84 -15.67
N GLY A 264 -33.18 -16.93 -16.80
CA GLY A 264 -34.32 -17.82 -17.04
C GLY A 264 -34.04 -18.73 -18.24
N PRO A 265 -35.06 -19.52 -18.66
CA PRO A 265 -34.96 -20.45 -19.80
C PRO A 265 -34.85 -19.76 -21.17
N SER A 266 -34.94 -18.44 -21.20
CA SER A 266 -34.85 -17.65 -22.44
C SER A 266 -33.49 -17.80 -23.14
N PRO A 267 -33.44 -17.95 -24.48
CA PRO A 267 -32.19 -17.98 -25.25
C PRO A 267 -31.38 -16.72 -25.12
N PHE A 268 -31.97 -15.60 -24.66
CA PHE A 268 -31.26 -14.36 -24.38
C PHE A 268 -30.44 -14.38 -23.07
N SER A 269 -30.68 -15.33 -22.16
CA SER A 269 -29.99 -15.42 -20.87
C SER A 269 -28.49 -15.51 -21.01
N ALA A 270 -27.99 -16.30 -21.96
CA ALA A 270 -26.52 -16.40 -22.21
C ALA A 270 -25.92 -15.08 -22.69
N ARG A 271 -26.66 -14.24 -23.39
CA ARG A 271 -26.23 -12.92 -23.84
C ARG A 271 -26.22 -11.94 -22.68
N LEU A 272 -27.20 -11.97 -21.81
CA LEU A 272 -27.28 -11.13 -20.60
C LEU A 272 -26.13 -11.44 -19.64
N VAL A 273 -25.87 -12.72 -19.40
CA VAL A 273 -24.72 -13.14 -18.53
C VAL A 273 -23.39 -12.61 -19.07
N ARG A 274 -23.14 -12.76 -20.38
CA ARG A 274 -21.92 -12.24 -21.01
C ARG A 274 -21.83 -10.71 -20.94
N TRP A 275 -22.94 -10.02 -21.08
CA TRP A 275 -23.00 -8.56 -21.00
C TRP A 275 -22.77 -8.08 -19.56
N THR A 276 -23.44 -8.70 -18.58
CA THR A 276 -23.23 -8.42 -17.14
C THR A 276 -21.78 -8.65 -16.72
N ARG A 277 -21.17 -9.75 -17.18
CA ARG A 277 -19.74 -10.01 -16.92
C ARG A 277 -18.84 -8.88 -17.44
N ARG A 278 -19.10 -8.37 -18.66
CA ARG A 278 -18.33 -7.26 -19.24
C ARG A 278 -18.54 -5.97 -18.47
N MET A 279 -19.78 -5.67 -18.05
CA MET A 279 -20.06 -4.51 -17.19
C MET A 279 -19.38 -4.64 -15.83
N ALA A 280 -19.49 -5.81 -15.20
CA ALA A 280 -18.85 -6.09 -13.92
C ALA A 280 -17.34 -5.89 -14.00
N TYR A 281 -16.72 -6.35 -15.08
CA TYR A 281 -15.30 -6.13 -15.33
C TYR A 281 -14.97 -4.63 -15.51
N ALA A 282 -15.76 -3.89 -16.31
CA ALA A 282 -15.55 -2.47 -16.56
C ALA A 282 -15.77 -1.61 -15.30
N LEU A 283 -16.66 -2.02 -14.41
CA LEU A 283 -16.99 -1.33 -13.15
C LEU A 283 -16.17 -1.86 -11.95
N ASN A 284 -15.31 -2.86 -12.17
CA ASN A 284 -14.63 -3.61 -11.11
C ASN A 284 -15.58 -4.03 -9.98
N ALA A 285 -16.77 -4.50 -10.36
CA ALA A 285 -17.85 -4.80 -9.43
C ALA A 285 -18.08 -6.32 -9.30
N PRO A 286 -18.32 -6.84 -8.08
CA PRO A 286 -18.76 -8.22 -7.90
C PRO A 286 -20.12 -8.43 -8.58
N TRP A 287 -20.33 -9.62 -9.16
CA TRP A 287 -21.58 -9.94 -9.81
C TRP A 287 -22.04 -11.37 -9.53
N ILE A 288 -23.35 -11.56 -9.64
CA ILE A 288 -24.00 -12.86 -9.47
C ILE A 288 -24.99 -13.13 -10.61
N ALA A 289 -25.08 -14.38 -11.01
CA ALA A 289 -26.17 -14.86 -11.86
C ALA A 289 -27.18 -15.62 -10.97
N LEU A 290 -28.43 -15.16 -10.94
CA LEU A 290 -29.49 -15.76 -10.14
C LEU A 290 -30.45 -16.47 -11.06
N SER A 291 -30.67 -17.75 -10.84
CA SER A 291 -31.75 -18.52 -11.46
C SER A 291 -32.77 -18.92 -10.39
N VAL A 292 -34.05 -18.70 -10.67
CA VAL A 292 -35.13 -19.12 -9.79
C VAL A 292 -35.85 -20.27 -10.44
N ASP A 293 -35.80 -21.43 -9.82
CA ASP A 293 -36.66 -22.56 -10.20
C ASP A 293 -38.06 -22.36 -9.60
N THR A 294 -39.02 -22.11 -10.45
CA THR A 294 -40.40 -21.89 -10.03
C THR A 294 -41.22 -23.19 -9.91
N GLY A 295 -40.62 -24.33 -10.25
CA GLY A 295 -41.31 -25.63 -10.29
C GLY A 295 -42.42 -25.71 -11.36
N VAL A 296 -42.56 -24.67 -12.19
CA VAL A 296 -43.57 -24.65 -13.28
C VAL A 296 -42.90 -25.19 -14.56
N PRO A 297 -43.47 -26.22 -15.21
CA PRO A 297 -42.98 -26.71 -16.48
C PRO A 297 -42.96 -25.60 -17.53
N LEU A 298 -41.87 -25.52 -18.29
CA LEU A 298 -41.75 -24.58 -19.39
C LEU A 298 -42.73 -24.91 -20.48
N PRO A 299 -43.35 -23.93 -21.16
CA PRO A 299 -44.13 -24.18 -22.34
C PRO A 299 -43.25 -24.87 -23.41
N PRO A 300 -43.78 -25.82 -24.17
CA PRO A 300 -43.05 -26.40 -25.28
C PRO A 300 -42.65 -25.31 -26.29
N GLU A 301 -41.44 -25.41 -26.86
CA GLU A 301 -40.90 -24.48 -27.89
C GLU A 301 -41.80 -24.47 -29.14
#